data_f145e3a455a232d9127f90a1f644aaa5
#
_entry.id   f145e3a455a232d9127f90a1f644aaa5
#
_cell.length_a   1.000
_cell.length_b   1.000
_cell.length_c   1.000
_cell.angle_alpha   90.00
_cell.angle_beta   90.00
_cell.angle_gamma   90.00
#
_symmetry.space_group_name_H-M   'P 1'
#
loop_
_entity.id
_entity.type
_entity.pdbx_description
1 polymer ?
#
loop_
_entity_poly.entity_id
_entity_poly.type
_entity_poly.pdbx_seq_one_letter_code
_entity_poly.pdbx_strand_id
1 'polypeptide(L)'
;MSFTAAAFQLSEAQVAQLPTEIIGKATCAFSRHRMGKLGFGQRFRFTTRGPERFTAARDRWTELTAEAGPELPASLTAAAPICFAAFTFDARSAVDSIVTVPKFVLDRSTDGVWLRYTYESTATPPSAETLFTTFLEELPQEPPAAEHNGLKTVSAQLSEAAFERSVAKAVQMLAQQDFEKIVLARDELLTGAAPFHIPATIRALASDNPTAWTYKVENLIGSTPELLIARQANAAKARVLAGTVDRNVAVNEDLIAEQLSDHPKQIFEHQAAVDSLVDKLAPFATQLRTSDQPFVLSLPNVYHLATDVSAELTSETSILDLVAEINPTAAVGGTPRQPAMDAIWQLEAETHGMDRGLYAGAVGWLDAHGQGEFGIALRGSLIEDAYHVRVYAGGGIVDGSDPAAELAETHAKMRPMKKALRVQAL
;
A
#
# COMPACT_ATOMS: atom_id res chain seq x y z
N MET A 1 -7.25 28.36 -0.31
CA MET A 1 -7.66 27.41 -1.36
C MET A 1 -8.27 26.23 -0.65
N SER A 2 -9.55 25.99 -0.89
CA SER A 2 -10.29 24.86 -0.32
C SER A 2 -10.93 24.06 -1.46
N PHE A 3 -11.11 22.76 -1.27
CA PHE A 3 -11.64 21.82 -2.26
C PHE A 3 -12.89 21.14 -1.76
N THR A 4 -13.81 20.94 -2.67
CA THR A 4 -14.99 20.10 -2.49
C THR A 4 -15.13 19.14 -3.66
N ALA A 5 -16.11 18.24 -3.62
CA ALA A 5 -16.35 17.33 -4.73
C ALA A 5 -17.82 17.15 -5.01
N ALA A 6 -18.11 16.85 -6.26
CA ALA A 6 -19.39 16.38 -6.73
C ALA A 6 -19.25 15.01 -7.38
N ALA A 7 -20.28 14.19 -7.35
CA ALA A 7 -20.27 12.86 -7.93
C ALA A 7 -21.57 12.56 -8.67
N PHE A 8 -21.50 11.62 -9.60
CA PHE A 8 -22.66 11.01 -10.25
C PHE A 8 -22.37 9.55 -10.60
N GLN A 9 -23.42 8.76 -10.60
CA GLN A 9 -23.32 7.35 -10.99
C GLN A 9 -23.27 7.24 -12.51
N LEU A 10 -22.35 6.46 -13.03
CA LEU A 10 -22.27 6.18 -14.46
C LEU A 10 -23.34 5.18 -14.87
N SER A 11 -24.07 5.49 -15.94
CA SER A 11 -24.97 4.53 -16.60
C SER A 11 -24.17 3.38 -17.23
N GLU A 12 -24.85 2.27 -17.54
CA GLU A 12 -24.21 1.14 -18.25
C GLU A 12 -23.59 1.58 -19.58
N ALA A 13 -24.26 2.47 -20.33
CA ALA A 13 -23.74 3.01 -21.58
C ALA A 13 -22.46 3.85 -21.39
N GLN A 14 -22.33 4.58 -20.29
CA GLN A 14 -21.12 5.32 -19.94
C GLN A 14 -20.00 4.39 -19.45
N VAL A 15 -20.34 3.38 -18.64
CA VAL A 15 -19.37 2.36 -18.21
C VAL A 15 -18.81 1.60 -19.42
N ALA A 16 -19.61 1.30 -20.43
CA ALA A 16 -19.16 0.64 -21.67
C ALA A 16 -18.21 1.49 -22.52
N GLN A 17 -18.19 2.82 -22.34
CA GLN A 17 -17.25 3.73 -23.01
C GLN A 17 -15.88 3.80 -22.30
N LEU A 18 -15.78 3.32 -21.05
CA LEU A 18 -14.51 3.32 -20.34
C LEU A 18 -13.53 2.32 -20.99
N PRO A 19 -12.24 2.65 -21.10
CA PRO A 19 -11.23 1.69 -21.54
C PRO A 19 -11.27 0.42 -20.68
N THR A 20 -11.17 -0.75 -21.30
CA THR A 20 -11.26 -2.05 -20.62
C THR A 20 -10.28 -2.18 -19.46
N GLU A 21 -9.08 -1.61 -19.63
CA GLU A 21 -8.01 -1.66 -18.64
C GLU A 21 -7.64 -0.26 -18.10
N ILE A 22 -8.65 0.51 -17.75
CA ILE A 22 -8.53 1.91 -17.32
C ILE A 22 -7.54 2.12 -16.16
N ILE A 23 -7.29 1.10 -15.33
CA ILE A 23 -6.32 1.17 -14.23
C ILE A 23 -4.91 1.57 -14.72
N GLY A 24 -4.51 1.15 -15.92
CA GLY A 24 -3.23 1.54 -16.53
C GLY A 24 -3.11 3.05 -16.78
N LYS A 25 -4.23 3.73 -16.98
CA LYS A 25 -4.29 5.19 -17.23
C LYS A 25 -4.38 6.02 -15.96
N ALA A 26 -4.58 5.38 -14.79
CA ALA A 26 -4.71 6.09 -13.52
C ALA A 26 -3.39 6.74 -13.08
N THR A 27 -3.46 7.96 -12.54
CA THR A 27 -2.33 8.64 -11.89
C THR A 27 -2.16 8.15 -10.45
N CYS A 28 -3.27 7.80 -9.80
CA CYS A 28 -3.31 7.16 -8.50
C CYS A 28 -4.26 5.94 -8.54
N ALA A 29 -3.98 4.91 -7.77
CA ALA A 29 -4.82 3.73 -7.69
C ALA A 29 -4.74 3.08 -6.31
N PHE A 30 -5.86 2.59 -5.82
CA PHE A 30 -5.95 1.62 -4.73
C PHE A 30 -7.15 0.72 -5.03
N SER A 31 -6.88 -0.47 -5.58
CA SER A 31 -7.91 -1.31 -6.18
C SER A 31 -7.62 -2.80 -5.97
N ARG A 32 -8.66 -3.57 -5.67
CA ARG A 32 -8.64 -5.02 -5.48
C ARG A 32 -9.86 -5.63 -6.17
N HIS A 33 -9.69 -6.76 -6.89
CA HIS A 33 -10.78 -7.39 -7.65
C HIS A 33 -11.48 -6.41 -8.62
N ARG A 34 -10.75 -5.45 -9.21
CA ARG A 34 -11.29 -4.35 -10.03
C ARG A 34 -12.23 -3.39 -9.29
N MET A 35 -12.39 -3.53 -7.98
CA MET A 35 -13.13 -2.64 -7.11
C MET A 35 -12.15 -1.69 -6.40
N GLY A 36 -12.61 -0.53 -5.97
CA GLY A 36 -11.79 0.48 -5.31
C GLY A 36 -11.73 1.79 -6.07
N LYS A 37 -10.66 2.54 -5.91
CA LYS A 37 -10.57 3.93 -6.37
C LYS A 37 -9.40 4.13 -7.32
N LEU A 38 -9.68 4.79 -8.46
CA LEU A 38 -8.71 5.19 -9.47
C LEU A 38 -8.76 6.70 -9.63
N GLY A 39 -7.64 7.38 -9.36
CA GLY A 39 -7.49 8.83 -9.52
C GLY A 39 -6.92 9.19 -10.89
N PHE A 40 -7.40 10.28 -11.49
CA PHE A 40 -6.98 10.78 -12.80
C PHE A 40 -6.74 12.28 -12.74
N GLY A 41 -5.69 12.73 -13.40
CA GLY A 41 -5.21 14.10 -13.32
C GLY A 41 -4.75 14.45 -11.88
N GLN A 42 -4.26 15.68 -11.71
CA GLN A 42 -3.85 16.19 -10.41
C GLN A 42 -4.47 17.56 -10.18
N ARG A 43 -5.23 17.71 -9.09
CA ARG A 43 -5.78 19.01 -8.66
C ARG A 43 -4.85 19.70 -7.69
N PHE A 44 -4.28 18.95 -6.76
CA PHE A 44 -3.39 19.46 -5.75
C PHE A 44 -2.42 18.38 -5.27
N ARG A 45 -1.29 18.80 -4.70
CA ARG A 45 -0.28 17.92 -4.13
C ARG A 45 0.41 18.63 -2.97
N PHE A 46 0.70 17.89 -1.92
CA PHE A 46 1.57 18.34 -0.84
C PHE A 46 2.36 17.18 -0.25
N THR A 47 3.36 17.51 0.52
CA THR A 47 4.23 16.53 1.19
C THR A 47 4.32 16.80 2.67
N THR A 48 4.64 15.76 3.43
CA THR A 48 4.93 15.82 4.86
C THR A 48 6.15 14.99 5.18
N ARG A 49 6.82 15.26 6.32
CA ARG A 49 8.04 14.56 6.72
C ARG A 49 8.14 14.46 8.25
N GLY A 50 8.99 13.55 8.71
CA GLY A 50 9.33 13.41 10.11
C GLY A 50 8.28 12.68 10.95
N PRO A 51 8.37 12.77 12.28
CA PRO A 51 7.47 12.07 13.19
C PRO A 51 6.01 12.50 13.03
N GLU A 52 5.77 13.78 12.74
CA GLU A 52 4.43 14.36 12.58
C GLU A 52 3.83 14.19 11.18
N ARG A 53 4.44 13.38 10.28
CA ARG A 53 4.04 13.27 8.89
C ARG A 53 2.57 12.90 8.68
N PHE A 54 2.00 12.06 9.53
CA PHE A 54 0.59 11.64 9.48
C PHE A 54 -0.34 12.73 9.99
N THR A 55 -0.02 13.32 11.14
CA THR A 55 -0.80 14.39 11.77
C THR A 55 -0.81 15.64 10.89
N ALA A 56 0.36 16.02 10.39
CA ALA A 56 0.48 17.15 9.47
C ALA A 56 -0.32 16.91 8.16
N ALA A 57 -0.34 15.68 7.66
CA ALA A 57 -1.14 15.35 6.48
C ALA A 57 -2.64 15.41 6.79
N ARG A 58 -3.10 14.87 7.93
CA ARG A 58 -4.49 14.95 8.39
C ARG A 58 -4.94 16.41 8.51
N ASP A 59 -4.18 17.21 9.24
CA ASP A 59 -4.53 18.59 9.54
C ASP A 59 -4.59 19.42 8.25
N ARG A 60 -3.59 19.27 7.38
CA ARG A 60 -3.58 19.93 6.08
C ARG A 60 -4.74 19.50 5.19
N TRP A 61 -5.07 18.21 5.17
CA TRP A 61 -6.22 17.69 4.41
C TRP A 61 -7.55 18.25 4.95
N THR A 62 -7.70 18.30 6.25
CA THR A 62 -8.88 18.89 6.92
C THR A 62 -9.03 20.38 6.56
N GLU A 63 -7.95 21.17 6.61
CA GLU A 63 -7.97 22.57 6.18
C GLU A 63 -8.40 22.73 4.70
N LEU A 64 -7.85 21.86 3.82
CA LEU A 64 -8.14 21.91 2.39
C LEU A 64 -9.58 21.51 2.04
N THR A 65 -10.31 20.87 2.95
CA THR A 65 -11.66 20.34 2.71
C THR A 65 -12.73 20.88 3.67
N ALA A 66 -12.38 21.91 4.46
CA ALA A 66 -13.25 22.45 5.50
C ALA A 66 -14.47 23.24 4.96
N GLU A 67 -14.39 23.75 3.73
CA GLU A 67 -15.44 24.61 3.18
C GLU A 67 -16.44 23.80 2.34
N ALA A 68 -17.74 24.05 2.58
CA ALA A 68 -18.78 23.54 1.71
C ALA A 68 -18.76 24.22 0.33
N GLY A 69 -19.08 23.45 -0.69
CA GLY A 69 -19.18 23.98 -2.05
C GLY A 69 -20.50 24.72 -2.31
N PRO A 70 -20.65 25.35 -3.49
CA PRO A 70 -21.87 26.00 -3.94
C PRO A 70 -23.00 24.98 -4.19
N GLU A 71 -24.19 25.51 -4.47
CA GLU A 71 -25.31 24.69 -4.95
C GLU A 71 -24.94 23.92 -6.22
N LEU A 72 -25.27 22.65 -6.26
CA LEU A 72 -24.89 21.76 -7.36
C LEU A 72 -25.95 21.73 -8.47
N PRO A 73 -25.54 21.57 -9.74
CA PRO A 73 -26.45 21.15 -10.81
C PRO A 73 -27.25 19.90 -10.42
N ALA A 74 -28.51 19.82 -10.83
CA ALA A 74 -29.43 18.72 -10.49
C ALA A 74 -28.90 17.32 -10.93
N SER A 75 -27.97 17.27 -11.88
CA SER A 75 -27.32 16.04 -12.34
C SER A 75 -26.21 15.53 -11.43
N LEU A 76 -25.86 16.25 -10.38
CA LEU A 76 -24.75 15.95 -9.47
C LEU A 76 -25.24 15.81 -8.04
N THR A 77 -24.53 15.00 -7.26
CA THR A 77 -24.68 14.88 -5.81
C THR A 77 -23.43 15.36 -5.10
N ALA A 78 -23.59 15.95 -3.91
CA ALA A 78 -22.46 16.31 -3.07
C ALA A 78 -21.67 15.05 -2.67
N ALA A 79 -20.34 15.15 -2.71
CA ALA A 79 -19.45 14.07 -2.35
C ALA A 79 -18.25 14.61 -1.58
N ALA A 80 -17.65 13.78 -0.74
CA ALA A 80 -16.39 14.12 -0.12
C ALA A 80 -15.26 14.05 -1.16
N PRO A 81 -14.37 15.05 -1.25
CA PRO A 81 -13.14 14.92 -2.03
C PRO A 81 -12.25 13.80 -1.46
N ILE A 82 -11.46 13.19 -2.34
CA ILE A 82 -10.58 12.06 -2.01
C ILE A 82 -9.15 12.44 -2.35
N CYS A 83 -8.22 12.08 -1.47
CA CYS A 83 -6.80 12.10 -1.77
C CYS A 83 -6.19 10.68 -1.64
N PHE A 84 -5.10 10.46 -2.36
CA PHE A 84 -4.26 9.28 -2.24
C PHE A 84 -2.97 9.68 -1.53
N ALA A 85 -2.47 8.80 -0.67
CA ALA A 85 -1.29 9.08 0.11
C ALA A 85 -0.34 7.89 0.17
N ALA A 86 0.96 8.21 0.25
CA ALA A 86 2.02 7.27 0.55
C ALA A 86 2.93 7.87 1.63
N PHE A 87 3.07 7.18 2.74
CA PHE A 87 3.86 7.63 3.89
C PHE A 87 5.15 6.84 4.00
N THR A 88 6.21 7.51 4.46
CA THR A 88 7.50 6.85 4.70
C THR A 88 7.42 5.83 5.83
N PHE A 89 8.19 4.77 5.70
CA PHE A 89 8.34 3.71 6.70
C PHE A 89 8.83 4.26 8.04
N ASP A 90 9.94 4.99 8.01
CA ASP A 90 10.59 5.55 9.21
C ASP A 90 10.43 7.08 9.24
N ALA A 91 10.26 7.64 10.43
CA ALA A 91 10.19 9.09 10.66
C ALA A 91 11.52 9.81 10.36
N ARG A 92 12.63 9.08 10.41
CA ARG A 92 13.99 9.58 10.10
C ARG A 92 14.28 9.65 8.61
N SER A 93 13.41 9.05 7.76
CA SER A 93 13.60 9.04 6.30
C SER A 93 13.85 10.44 5.74
N ALA A 94 14.81 10.55 4.82
CA ALA A 94 15.08 11.76 4.06
C ALA A 94 14.06 11.98 2.92
N VAL A 95 13.25 10.97 2.61
CA VAL A 95 12.20 11.02 1.60
C VAL A 95 10.93 11.66 2.15
N ASP A 96 10.19 12.38 1.32
CA ASP A 96 8.89 12.94 1.68
C ASP A 96 7.78 11.90 1.58
N SER A 97 6.85 11.94 2.54
CA SER A 97 5.52 11.37 2.40
C SER A 97 4.69 12.23 1.44
N ILE A 98 3.87 11.61 0.62
CA ILE A 98 3.18 12.25 -0.50
C ILE A 98 1.68 12.18 -0.28
N VAL A 99 0.98 13.28 -0.54
CA VAL A 99 -0.48 13.34 -0.62
C VAL A 99 -0.87 13.99 -1.94
N THR A 100 -1.64 13.27 -2.76
CA THR A 100 -2.09 13.71 -4.08
C THR A 100 -3.61 13.74 -4.15
N VAL A 101 -4.17 14.88 -4.57
CA VAL A 101 -5.61 15.08 -4.80
C VAL A 101 -5.87 15.00 -6.29
N PRO A 102 -6.52 13.95 -6.80
CA PRO A 102 -6.86 13.84 -8.22
C PRO A 102 -7.95 14.84 -8.62
N LYS A 103 -7.98 15.19 -9.91
CA LYS A 103 -9.07 15.95 -10.51
C LYS A 103 -10.34 15.09 -10.60
N PHE A 104 -10.22 13.85 -11.03
CA PHE A 104 -11.29 12.87 -11.09
C PHE A 104 -10.94 11.62 -10.28
N VAL A 105 -11.95 11.01 -9.66
CA VAL A 105 -11.84 9.68 -9.05
C VAL A 105 -12.95 8.80 -9.60
N LEU A 106 -12.57 7.70 -10.25
CA LEU A 106 -13.47 6.62 -10.61
C LEU A 106 -13.55 5.66 -9.42
N ASP A 107 -14.71 5.61 -8.79
CA ASP A 107 -15.01 4.80 -7.62
C ASP A 107 -15.86 3.59 -8.05
N ARG A 108 -15.31 2.39 -7.91
CA ARG A 108 -16.01 1.12 -8.23
C ARG A 108 -16.30 0.37 -6.95
N SER A 109 -17.57 0.18 -6.68
CA SER A 109 -18.08 -0.54 -5.51
C SER A 109 -19.21 -1.51 -5.90
N THR A 110 -19.73 -2.23 -4.93
CA THR A 110 -20.94 -3.07 -5.11
C THR A 110 -22.16 -2.25 -5.51
N ASP A 111 -22.17 -0.96 -5.16
CA ASP A 111 -23.28 -0.05 -5.42
C ASP A 111 -23.21 0.60 -6.81
N GLY A 112 -22.18 0.24 -7.60
CA GLY A 112 -22.00 0.70 -8.96
C GLY A 112 -20.67 1.41 -9.23
N VAL A 113 -20.64 2.12 -10.36
CA VAL A 113 -19.46 2.90 -10.79
C VAL A 113 -19.83 4.39 -10.69
N TRP A 114 -19.04 5.12 -9.93
CA TRP A 114 -19.23 6.54 -9.70
C TRP A 114 -18.04 7.33 -10.23
N LEU A 115 -18.31 8.49 -10.85
CA LEU A 115 -17.29 9.46 -11.19
C LEU A 115 -17.40 10.65 -10.24
N ARG A 116 -16.32 10.94 -9.50
CA ARG A 116 -16.18 12.11 -8.63
C ARG A 116 -15.29 13.14 -9.31
N TYR A 117 -15.67 14.40 -9.17
CA TYR A 117 -14.92 15.54 -9.67
C TYR A 117 -14.57 16.45 -8.50
N THR A 118 -13.27 16.67 -8.28
CA THR A 118 -12.76 17.58 -7.25
C THR A 118 -12.54 18.97 -7.85
N TYR A 119 -13.06 20.00 -7.21
CA TYR A 119 -12.97 21.39 -7.65
C TYR A 119 -12.81 22.34 -6.47
N GLU A 120 -12.43 23.59 -6.73
CA GLU A 120 -12.33 24.64 -5.68
C GLU A 120 -13.72 24.96 -5.14
N SER A 121 -13.84 25.10 -3.81
CA SER A 121 -15.13 25.35 -3.12
C SER A 121 -15.86 26.61 -3.60
N THR A 122 -15.15 27.56 -4.21
CA THR A 122 -15.73 28.78 -4.79
C THR A 122 -16.23 28.64 -6.23
N ALA A 123 -15.93 27.51 -6.89
CA ALA A 123 -16.27 27.29 -8.30
C ALA A 123 -17.58 26.46 -8.40
N THR A 124 -18.37 26.70 -9.45
CA THR A 124 -19.54 25.87 -9.77
C THR A 124 -19.09 24.76 -10.75
N PRO A 125 -19.31 23.47 -10.44
CA PRO A 125 -18.92 22.39 -11.33
C PRO A 125 -19.84 22.34 -12.57
N PRO A 126 -19.35 21.89 -13.72
CA PRO A 126 -20.16 21.62 -14.91
C PRO A 126 -21.18 20.48 -14.65
N SER A 127 -22.08 20.25 -15.62
CA SER A 127 -23.03 19.13 -15.55
C SER A 127 -22.34 17.75 -15.58
N ALA A 128 -23.03 16.70 -15.14
CA ALA A 128 -22.53 15.32 -15.18
C ALA A 128 -22.10 14.89 -16.58
N GLU A 129 -22.87 15.25 -17.63
CA GLU A 129 -22.55 14.94 -19.01
C GLU A 129 -21.26 15.61 -19.48
N THR A 130 -21.11 16.91 -19.19
CA THR A 130 -19.87 17.65 -19.51
C THR A 130 -18.67 17.07 -18.76
N LEU A 131 -18.83 16.74 -17.46
CA LEU A 131 -17.77 16.14 -16.66
C LEU A 131 -17.34 14.77 -17.20
N PHE A 132 -18.27 13.94 -17.65
CA PHE A 132 -17.95 12.63 -18.22
C PHE A 132 -17.19 12.78 -19.55
N THR A 133 -17.63 13.68 -20.43
CA THR A 133 -16.93 13.97 -21.68
C THR A 133 -15.50 14.46 -21.41
N THR A 134 -15.37 15.47 -20.55
CA THR A 134 -14.05 15.99 -20.13
C THR A 134 -13.16 14.91 -19.53
N PHE A 135 -13.71 14.03 -18.71
CA PHE A 135 -12.97 12.90 -18.14
C PHE A 135 -12.40 11.98 -19.24
N LEU A 136 -13.20 11.61 -20.24
CA LEU A 136 -12.73 10.76 -21.33
C LEU A 136 -11.66 11.44 -22.18
N GLU A 137 -11.83 12.73 -22.47
CA GLU A 137 -10.88 13.53 -23.27
C GLU A 137 -9.53 13.72 -22.55
N GLU A 138 -9.54 13.85 -21.23
CA GLU A 138 -8.35 14.04 -20.40
C GLU A 138 -7.65 12.73 -20.00
N LEU A 139 -8.19 11.56 -20.37
CA LEU A 139 -7.51 10.30 -20.08
C LEU A 139 -6.11 10.29 -20.73
N PRO A 140 -5.04 9.96 -19.97
CA PRO A 140 -3.69 9.92 -20.51
C PRO A 140 -3.59 9.02 -21.74
N GLN A 141 -2.88 9.49 -22.75
CA GLN A 141 -2.48 8.64 -23.88
C GLN A 141 -1.42 7.66 -23.38
N GLU A 142 -1.52 6.41 -23.82
CA GLU A 142 -0.49 5.44 -23.49
C GLU A 142 0.76 5.68 -24.33
N PRO A 143 1.97 5.59 -23.75
CA PRO A 143 3.18 5.62 -24.53
C PRO A 143 3.18 4.42 -25.50
N PRO A 144 3.86 4.53 -26.66
CA PRO A 144 3.98 3.40 -27.57
C PRO A 144 4.69 2.24 -26.87
N ALA A 145 4.29 1.00 -27.21
CA ALA A 145 4.97 -0.19 -26.75
C ALA A 145 6.43 -0.18 -27.22
N ALA A 146 7.36 -0.38 -26.31
CA ALA A 146 8.76 -0.59 -26.67
C ALA A 146 9.00 -2.08 -26.98
N GLU A 147 9.92 -2.38 -27.90
CA GLU A 147 10.40 -3.74 -28.09
C GLU A 147 11.11 -4.25 -26.83
N HIS A 148 11.16 -5.56 -26.65
CA HIS A 148 11.56 -6.31 -25.45
C HIS A 148 12.54 -5.59 -24.51
N ASN A 149 12.12 -5.33 -23.29
CA ASN A 149 12.90 -4.65 -22.29
C ASN A 149 13.82 -5.65 -21.57
N GLY A 150 15.09 -5.72 -21.98
CA GLY A 150 16.10 -6.50 -21.30
C GLY A 150 16.36 -5.95 -19.88
N LEU A 151 15.67 -6.52 -18.90
CA LEU A 151 15.78 -6.11 -17.49
C LEU A 151 17.12 -6.55 -16.88
N LYS A 152 17.89 -5.61 -16.34
CA LYS A 152 19.17 -5.88 -15.66
C LYS A 152 19.19 -5.20 -14.29
N THR A 153 19.74 -5.89 -13.29
CA THR A 153 20.13 -5.27 -12.01
C THR A 153 21.45 -4.54 -12.21
N VAL A 154 21.51 -3.25 -11.91
CA VAL A 154 22.71 -2.42 -12.09
C VAL A 154 23.38 -2.05 -10.78
N SER A 155 22.63 -1.93 -9.69
CA SER A 155 23.14 -1.64 -8.35
C SER A 155 22.12 -1.99 -7.26
N ALA A 156 22.55 -1.87 -6.01
CA ALA A 156 21.73 -1.90 -4.82
C ALA A 156 22.37 -0.99 -3.77
N GLN A 157 21.56 -0.32 -2.95
CA GLN A 157 22.08 0.39 -1.77
C GLN A 157 22.55 -0.64 -0.73
N LEU A 158 21.75 -1.70 -0.52
CA LEU A 158 22.12 -2.84 0.30
C LEU A 158 22.32 -4.07 -0.59
N SER A 159 23.57 -4.37 -0.96
CA SER A 159 23.91 -5.52 -1.82
C SER A 159 23.57 -6.86 -1.15
N GLU A 160 23.46 -7.93 -1.93
CA GLU A 160 23.18 -9.29 -1.42
C GLU A 160 24.13 -9.71 -0.30
N ALA A 161 25.43 -9.59 -0.53
CA ALA A 161 26.43 -9.93 0.49
C ALA A 161 26.37 -9.01 1.72
N ALA A 162 25.95 -7.74 1.57
CA ALA A 162 25.73 -6.85 2.69
C ALA A 162 24.46 -7.24 3.47
N PHE A 163 23.39 -7.61 2.77
CA PHE A 163 22.17 -8.12 3.39
C PHE A 163 22.40 -9.37 4.23
N GLU A 164 23.14 -10.37 3.69
CA GLU A 164 23.50 -11.57 4.46
C GLU A 164 24.29 -11.23 5.73
N ARG A 165 25.25 -10.29 5.66
CA ARG A 165 25.97 -9.81 6.85
C ARG A 165 25.06 -9.10 7.84
N SER A 166 24.11 -8.29 7.35
CA SER A 166 23.12 -7.62 8.20
C SER A 166 22.20 -8.62 8.89
N VAL A 167 21.76 -9.68 8.19
CA VAL A 167 20.98 -10.78 8.78
C VAL A 167 21.80 -11.48 9.88
N ALA A 168 23.05 -11.88 9.59
CA ALA A 168 23.92 -12.52 10.59
C ALA A 168 24.13 -11.62 11.82
N LYS A 169 24.30 -10.31 11.62
CA LYS A 169 24.41 -9.34 12.71
C LYS A 169 23.11 -9.22 13.49
N ALA A 170 21.97 -9.19 12.82
CA ALA A 170 20.65 -9.16 13.43
C ALA A 170 20.39 -10.38 14.34
N VAL A 171 20.75 -11.58 13.87
CA VAL A 171 20.65 -12.81 14.68
C VAL A 171 21.51 -12.69 15.95
N GLN A 172 22.74 -12.14 15.85
CA GLN A 172 23.57 -11.89 17.04
C GLN A 172 22.95 -10.87 18.01
N MET A 173 22.31 -9.82 17.47
CA MET A 173 21.63 -8.81 18.29
C MET A 173 20.40 -9.38 18.98
N LEU A 174 19.61 -10.23 18.28
CA LEU A 174 18.46 -10.94 18.85
C LEU A 174 18.88 -11.80 20.06
N ALA A 175 20.00 -12.49 19.96
CA ALA A 175 20.54 -13.30 21.08
C ALA A 175 21.04 -12.48 22.28
N GLN A 176 21.26 -11.16 22.13
CA GLN A 176 21.84 -10.28 23.14
C GLN A 176 20.90 -9.19 23.65
N GLN A 177 19.78 -8.98 22.98
CA GLN A 177 18.85 -7.88 23.26
C GLN A 177 17.43 -8.38 23.54
N ASP A 178 16.64 -7.56 24.23
CA ASP A 178 15.25 -7.86 24.57
C ASP A 178 14.29 -7.58 23.40
N PHE A 179 14.60 -8.09 22.20
CA PHE A 179 13.65 -8.10 21.11
C PHE A 179 13.61 -9.47 20.42
N GLU A 180 12.43 -9.85 19.98
CA GLU A 180 12.10 -11.19 19.50
C GLU A 180 12.21 -11.32 17.99
N LYS A 181 12.05 -10.20 17.27
CA LYS A 181 11.99 -10.17 15.82
C LYS A 181 12.35 -8.79 15.29
N ILE A 182 13.12 -8.76 14.19
CA ILE A 182 13.26 -7.57 13.34
C ILE A 182 13.01 -7.95 11.89
N VAL A 183 12.58 -6.99 11.06
CA VAL A 183 12.37 -7.23 9.64
C VAL A 183 13.41 -6.44 8.87
N LEU A 184 14.33 -7.13 8.20
CA LEU A 184 15.33 -6.52 7.34
C LEU A 184 14.89 -6.53 5.88
N ALA A 185 15.25 -5.48 5.16
CA ALA A 185 14.96 -5.32 3.74
C ALA A 185 16.25 -5.07 2.94
N ARG A 186 16.16 -5.30 1.64
CA ARG A 186 17.16 -4.90 0.65
C ARG A 186 16.47 -4.37 -0.62
N ASP A 187 17.26 -3.75 -1.47
CA ASP A 187 16.81 -3.19 -2.73
C ASP A 187 17.59 -3.76 -3.92
N GLU A 188 17.03 -3.55 -5.10
CA GLU A 188 17.73 -3.69 -6.37
C GLU A 188 17.31 -2.56 -7.30
N LEU A 189 18.28 -1.84 -7.87
CA LEU A 189 18.03 -0.91 -8.97
C LEU A 189 18.06 -1.67 -10.29
N LEU A 190 16.92 -1.66 -10.98
CA LEU A 190 16.75 -2.30 -12.26
C LEU A 190 16.81 -1.28 -13.38
N THR A 191 17.47 -1.62 -14.49
CA THR A 191 17.40 -0.81 -15.72
C THR A 191 16.81 -1.61 -16.86
N GLY A 192 16.08 -0.92 -17.73
CA GLY A 192 15.57 -1.44 -18.98
C GLY A 192 16.38 -0.93 -20.18
N ALA A 193 16.42 -1.71 -21.27
CA ALA A 193 16.99 -1.27 -22.55
C ALA A 193 16.12 -0.20 -23.24
N ALA A 194 14.85 -0.10 -22.85
CA ALA A 194 13.89 0.91 -23.28
C ALA A 194 13.15 1.46 -22.05
N PRO A 195 12.42 2.59 -22.17
CA PRO A 195 11.59 3.12 -21.09
C PRO A 195 10.59 2.07 -20.58
N PHE A 196 10.40 2.00 -19.26
CA PHE A 196 9.39 1.13 -18.66
C PHE A 196 7.98 1.57 -19.03
N HIS A 197 7.15 0.61 -19.46
CA HIS A 197 5.76 0.87 -19.78
C HIS A 197 4.88 0.72 -18.53
N ILE A 198 4.87 1.76 -17.69
CA ILE A 198 4.18 1.75 -16.40
C ILE A 198 2.68 1.39 -16.50
N PRO A 199 1.89 1.88 -17.50
CA PRO A 199 0.52 1.44 -17.68
C PRO A 199 0.37 -0.09 -17.80
N ALA A 200 1.21 -0.74 -18.59
CA ALA A 200 1.19 -2.21 -18.72
C ALA A 200 1.63 -2.91 -17.45
N THR A 201 2.63 -2.37 -16.74
CA THR A 201 3.08 -2.89 -15.44
C THR A 201 1.94 -2.91 -14.42
N ILE A 202 1.19 -1.80 -14.29
CA ILE A 202 0.04 -1.72 -13.38
C ILE A 202 -1.06 -2.71 -13.75
N ARG A 203 -1.36 -2.86 -15.05
CA ARG A 203 -2.34 -3.86 -15.55
C ARG A 203 -1.92 -5.28 -15.20
N ALA A 204 -0.64 -5.60 -15.41
CA ALA A 204 -0.09 -6.92 -15.08
C ALA A 204 -0.17 -7.20 -13.57
N LEU A 205 0.18 -6.24 -12.72
CA LEU A 205 0.03 -6.38 -11.27
C LEU A 205 -1.42 -6.64 -10.85
N ALA A 206 -2.38 -5.91 -11.43
CA ALA A 206 -3.81 -6.07 -11.13
C ALA A 206 -4.39 -7.39 -11.64
N SER A 207 -3.93 -7.89 -12.79
CA SER A 207 -4.43 -9.14 -13.38
C SER A 207 -3.78 -10.38 -12.76
N ASP A 208 -2.48 -10.34 -12.49
CA ASP A 208 -1.74 -11.48 -11.93
C ASP A 208 -2.07 -11.72 -10.45
N ASN A 209 -2.47 -10.65 -9.72
CA ASN A 209 -2.76 -10.71 -8.30
C ASN A 209 -4.10 -10.04 -7.96
N PRO A 210 -5.24 -10.56 -8.44
CA PRO A 210 -6.54 -9.91 -8.28
C PRO A 210 -7.00 -9.81 -6.81
N THR A 211 -6.49 -10.69 -5.93
CA THR A 211 -6.80 -10.71 -4.50
C THR A 211 -5.97 -9.72 -3.67
N ALA A 212 -4.91 -9.16 -4.25
CA ALA A 212 -4.08 -8.12 -3.62
C ALA A 212 -4.57 -6.73 -4.01
N TRP A 213 -4.24 -5.72 -3.21
CA TRP A 213 -4.48 -4.31 -3.53
C TRP A 213 -3.40 -3.81 -4.48
N THR A 214 -3.77 -3.56 -5.74
CA THR A 214 -2.90 -2.83 -6.67
C THR A 214 -2.93 -1.36 -6.29
N TYR A 215 -1.76 -0.80 -6.02
CA TYR A 215 -1.62 0.60 -5.63
C TYR A 215 -0.68 1.37 -6.56
N LYS A 216 -0.98 2.67 -6.70
CA LYS A 216 -0.14 3.67 -7.35
C LYS A 216 -0.34 5.00 -6.67
N VAL A 217 0.74 5.61 -6.21
CA VAL A 217 0.78 6.99 -5.74
C VAL A 217 2.07 7.60 -6.32
N GLU A 218 1.90 8.46 -7.32
CA GLU A 218 3.01 9.02 -8.11
C GLU A 218 3.96 7.93 -8.65
N ASN A 219 5.21 7.93 -8.20
CA ASN A 219 6.25 6.99 -8.61
C ASN A 219 6.29 5.69 -7.79
N LEU A 220 5.50 5.57 -6.74
CA LEU A 220 5.34 4.33 -5.98
C LEU A 220 4.26 3.46 -6.61
N ILE A 221 4.60 2.24 -7.01
CA ILE A 221 3.68 1.26 -7.60
C ILE A 221 3.84 -0.11 -6.98
N GLY A 222 2.77 -0.90 -6.91
CA GLY A 222 2.86 -2.26 -6.41
C GLY A 222 1.54 -2.98 -6.28
N SER A 223 1.59 -4.18 -5.70
CA SER A 223 0.43 -5.03 -5.42
C SER A 223 0.60 -5.72 -4.06
N THR A 224 0.02 -5.11 -3.01
CA THR A 224 0.17 -5.57 -1.63
C THR A 224 -0.93 -6.56 -1.23
N PRO A 225 -0.59 -7.67 -0.58
CA PRO A 225 -1.58 -8.56 0.00
C PRO A 225 -2.11 -8.07 1.37
N GLU A 226 -1.47 -7.05 1.95
CA GLU A 226 -1.65 -6.67 3.36
C GLU A 226 -2.38 -5.35 3.51
N LEU A 227 -3.63 -5.44 4.01
CA LEU A 227 -4.41 -4.29 4.42
C LEU A 227 -3.96 -3.88 5.83
N LEU A 228 -3.42 -2.66 5.93
CA LEU A 228 -3.04 -2.09 7.22
C LEU A 228 -4.29 -1.76 8.04
N ILE A 229 -5.20 -0.98 7.45
CA ILE A 229 -6.49 -0.63 8.06
C ILE A 229 -7.44 -0.04 7.01
N ALA A 230 -8.73 -0.30 7.18
CA ALA A 230 -9.83 0.39 6.49
C ALA A 230 -10.77 1.01 7.51
N ARG A 231 -11.26 2.22 7.23
CA ARG A 231 -12.29 2.90 8.01
C ARG A 231 -13.46 3.29 7.10
N GLN A 232 -14.66 2.89 7.50
CA GLN A 232 -15.91 3.28 6.86
C GLN A 232 -16.93 3.66 7.95
N ALA A 233 -17.44 4.87 7.92
CA ALA A 233 -18.21 5.45 9.00
C ALA A 233 -17.48 5.28 10.37
N ASN A 234 -18.13 4.70 11.36
CA ASN A 234 -17.55 4.44 12.68
C ASN A 234 -16.90 3.04 12.79
N ALA A 235 -16.78 2.30 11.69
CA ALA A 235 -16.17 0.97 11.72
C ALA A 235 -14.76 1.00 11.14
N ALA A 236 -13.81 0.38 11.84
CA ALA A 236 -12.48 0.07 11.32
C ALA A 236 -12.31 -1.44 11.17
N LYS A 237 -11.54 -1.84 10.15
CA LYS A 237 -11.18 -3.23 9.88
C LYS A 237 -9.71 -3.30 9.51
N ALA A 238 -9.04 -4.29 10.08
CA ALA A 238 -7.65 -4.61 9.74
C ALA A 238 -7.51 -6.13 9.63
N ARG A 239 -6.45 -6.59 8.96
CA ARG A 239 -6.12 -8.02 8.87
C ARG A 239 -4.66 -8.19 9.23
N VAL A 240 -4.40 -8.99 10.25
CA VAL A 240 -3.06 -9.42 10.62
C VAL A 240 -2.69 -10.65 9.82
N LEU A 241 -1.53 -10.62 9.18
CA LEU A 241 -0.92 -11.75 8.49
C LEU A 241 0.40 -12.07 9.19
N ALA A 242 0.50 -13.23 9.82
CA ALA A 242 1.74 -13.71 10.43
C ALA A 242 1.79 -15.24 10.36
N GLY A 243 2.99 -15.81 10.28
CA GLY A 243 3.17 -17.22 9.94
C GLY A 243 3.02 -17.46 8.43
N THR A 244 4.07 -17.99 7.79
CA THR A 244 4.12 -18.17 6.33
C THR A 244 4.64 -19.54 5.99
N VAL A 245 3.98 -20.22 5.04
CA VAL A 245 4.47 -21.45 4.41
C VAL A 245 4.52 -21.25 2.90
N ASP A 246 5.67 -21.59 2.29
CA ASP A 246 5.84 -21.55 0.84
C ASP A 246 4.98 -22.65 0.18
N ARG A 247 4.19 -22.26 -0.82
CA ARG A 247 3.31 -23.18 -1.55
C ARG A 247 4.06 -24.28 -2.30
N ASN A 248 5.31 -24.03 -2.70
CA ASN A 248 6.14 -25.03 -3.41
C ASN A 248 6.69 -26.13 -2.50
N VAL A 249 6.72 -25.91 -1.19
CA VAL A 249 7.14 -26.90 -0.18
C VAL A 249 5.95 -27.72 0.33
N ALA A 250 4.75 -27.29 0.05
CA ALA A 250 3.52 -27.88 0.54
C ALA A 250 3.12 -29.11 -0.28
N VAL A 251 3.12 -30.27 0.32
CA VAL A 251 2.78 -31.55 -0.33
C VAL A 251 1.25 -31.79 -0.39
N ASN A 252 0.46 -31.11 0.47
CA ASN A 252 -1.00 -31.21 0.50
C ASN A 252 -1.62 -30.00 1.20
N GLU A 253 -2.65 -29.37 0.61
CA GLU A 253 -3.32 -28.19 1.16
C GLU A 253 -3.97 -28.45 2.54
N ASP A 254 -4.52 -29.62 2.78
CA ASP A 254 -5.12 -29.97 4.07
C ASP A 254 -4.08 -30.07 5.20
N LEU A 255 -2.85 -30.53 4.89
CA LEU A 255 -1.75 -30.60 5.85
C LEU A 255 -1.14 -29.22 6.18
N ILE A 256 -1.35 -28.21 5.33
CA ILE A 256 -0.83 -26.87 5.57
C ILE A 256 -1.64 -26.15 6.65
N ALA A 257 -2.95 -26.34 6.66
CA ALA A 257 -3.79 -25.82 7.73
C ALA A 257 -3.33 -26.38 9.09
N GLU A 258 -3.02 -27.69 9.16
CA GLU A 258 -2.46 -28.30 10.37
C GLU A 258 -1.05 -27.80 10.68
N GLN A 259 -0.15 -27.68 9.68
CA GLN A 259 1.22 -27.18 9.89
C GLN A 259 1.25 -25.73 10.38
N LEU A 260 0.34 -24.87 9.92
CA LEU A 260 0.23 -23.48 10.35
C LEU A 260 -0.49 -23.38 11.70
N SER A 261 -1.58 -24.17 11.91
CA SER A 261 -2.42 -24.08 13.11
C SER A 261 -1.86 -24.87 14.29
N ASP A 262 -0.98 -25.84 14.07
CA ASP A 262 -0.45 -26.72 15.13
C ASP A 262 1.01 -26.42 15.49
N HIS A 263 1.66 -25.45 14.79
CA HIS A 263 3.04 -25.08 15.11
C HIS A 263 3.09 -24.02 16.22
N PRO A 264 3.45 -24.37 17.47
CA PRO A 264 3.31 -23.46 18.63
C PRO A 264 4.02 -22.11 18.44
N LYS A 265 5.18 -22.09 17.76
CA LYS A 265 5.93 -20.86 17.47
C LYS A 265 5.17 -19.93 16.53
N GLN A 266 4.56 -20.44 15.46
CA GLN A 266 3.82 -19.62 14.49
C GLN A 266 2.54 -19.06 15.09
N ILE A 267 1.84 -19.86 15.92
CA ILE A 267 0.66 -19.39 16.68
C ILE A 267 1.04 -18.27 17.63
N PHE A 268 2.14 -18.45 18.38
CA PHE A 268 2.63 -17.43 19.32
C PHE A 268 3.00 -16.13 18.61
N GLU A 269 3.75 -16.20 17.50
CA GLU A 269 4.12 -15.02 16.70
C GLU A 269 2.87 -14.33 16.12
N HIS A 270 1.90 -15.11 15.66
CA HIS A 270 0.65 -14.58 15.13
C HIS A 270 -0.17 -13.89 16.21
N GLN A 271 -0.33 -14.51 17.38
CA GLN A 271 -1.07 -13.95 18.49
C GLN A 271 -0.43 -12.65 18.99
N ALA A 272 0.90 -12.60 19.12
CA ALA A 272 1.63 -11.39 19.50
C ALA A 272 1.39 -10.22 18.52
N ALA A 273 1.30 -10.52 17.22
CA ALA A 273 0.98 -9.51 16.21
C ALA A 273 -0.47 -9.02 16.32
N VAL A 274 -1.43 -9.91 16.61
CA VAL A 274 -2.84 -9.57 16.84
C VAL A 274 -2.97 -8.71 18.10
N ASP A 275 -2.38 -9.13 19.21
CA ASP A 275 -2.43 -8.41 20.49
C ASP A 275 -1.84 -7.00 20.35
N SER A 276 -0.70 -6.87 19.67
CA SER A 276 -0.09 -5.57 19.37
C SER A 276 -1.01 -4.64 18.57
N LEU A 277 -1.77 -5.16 17.61
CA LEU A 277 -2.74 -4.37 16.85
C LEU A 277 -3.93 -3.96 17.70
N VAL A 278 -4.47 -4.90 18.50
CA VAL A 278 -5.60 -4.67 19.41
C VAL A 278 -5.26 -3.59 20.42
N ASP A 279 -4.08 -3.69 21.08
CA ASP A 279 -3.62 -2.71 22.06
C ASP A 279 -3.51 -1.29 21.47
N LYS A 280 -3.04 -1.18 20.22
CA LYS A 280 -2.91 0.11 19.53
C LYS A 280 -4.25 0.69 19.06
N LEU A 281 -5.22 -0.15 18.75
CA LEU A 281 -6.56 0.30 18.34
C LEU A 281 -7.47 0.59 19.53
N ALA A 282 -7.19 0.00 20.72
CA ALA A 282 -8.02 0.14 21.91
C ALA A 282 -8.31 1.60 22.32
N PRO A 283 -7.35 2.56 22.27
CA PRO A 283 -7.62 3.95 22.62
C PRO A 283 -8.64 4.65 21.71
N PHE A 284 -8.84 4.16 20.49
CA PHE A 284 -9.73 4.75 19.48
C PHE A 284 -11.08 4.04 19.39
N ALA A 285 -11.25 2.91 20.06
CA ALA A 285 -12.39 2.03 19.90
C ALA A 285 -13.30 2.01 21.11
N THR A 286 -14.61 2.05 20.86
CA THR A 286 -15.63 1.75 21.89
C THR A 286 -15.87 0.26 22.03
N GLN A 287 -15.61 -0.51 20.96
CA GLN A 287 -15.68 -1.95 20.92
C GLN A 287 -14.62 -2.51 19.94
N LEU A 288 -13.94 -3.58 20.37
CA LEU A 288 -12.98 -4.35 19.56
C LEU A 288 -13.43 -5.81 19.48
N ARG A 289 -13.26 -6.41 18.32
CA ARG A 289 -13.51 -7.83 18.07
C ARG A 289 -12.43 -8.39 17.17
N THR A 290 -11.97 -9.58 17.47
CA THR A 290 -11.12 -10.42 16.63
C THR A 290 -11.89 -11.62 16.13
N SER A 291 -11.48 -12.25 15.02
CA SER A 291 -11.99 -13.57 14.66
C SER A 291 -11.65 -14.57 15.78
N ASP A 292 -12.57 -15.48 16.07
CA ASP A 292 -12.46 -16.43 17.18
C ASP A 292 -11.22 -17.31 17.09
N GLN A 293 -10.79 -17.62 15.86
CA GLN A 293 -9.56 -18.35 15.58
C GLN A 293 -8.89 -17.80 14.32
N PRO A 294 -7.55 -17.91 14.22
CA PRO A 294 -6.85 -17.65 12.96
C PRO A 294 -7.34 -18.59 11.86
N PHE A 295 -7.38 -18.11 10.63
CA PHE A 295 -7.68 -18.91 9.44
C PHE A 295 -6.52 -18.87 8.44
N VAL A 296 -6.47 -19.89 7.57
CA VAL A 296 -5.43 -19.93 6.53
C VAL A 296 -5.85 -19.11 5.33
N LEU A 297 -5.06 -18.10 5.00
CA LEU A 297 -5.20 -17.30 3.79
C LEU A 297 -4.30 -17.86 2.70
N SER A 298 -4.92 -18.39 1.63
CA SER A 298 -4.20 -18.88 0.45
C SER A 298 -3.90 -17.74 -0.50
N LEU A 299 -2.62 -17.52 -0.77
CA LEU A 299 -2.11 -16.59 -1.79
C LEU A 299 -1.42 -17.38 -2.92
N PRO A 300 -1.17 -16.78 -4.10
CA PRO A 300 -0.61 -17.51 -5.24
C PRO A 300 0.69 -18.28 -4.94
N ASN A 301 1.54 -17.77 -4.05
CA ASN A 301 2.87 -18.34 -3.77
C ASN A 301 3.07 -18.79 -2.32
N VAL A 302 2.18 -18.42 -1.40
CA VAL A 302 2.34 -18.66 0.04
C VAL A 302 1.00 -18.86 0.72
N TYR A 303 1.01 -19.50 1.88
CA TYR A 303 -0.09 -19.53 2.83
C TYR A 303 0.28 -18.73 4.06
N HIS A 304 -0.66 -17.96 4.59
CA HIS A 304 -0.51 -17.21 5.84
C HIS A 304 -1.58 -17.57 6.84
N LEU A 305 -1.25 -17.55 8.14
CA LEU A 305 -2.27 -17.37 9.17
C LEU A 305 -2.79 -15.95 9.11
N ALA A 306 -4.11 -15.81 9.20
CA ALA A 306 -4.81 -14.54 9.13
C ALA A 306 -5.79 -14.40 10.30
N THR A 307 -5.87 -13.20 10.89
CA THR A 307 -6.90 -12.82 11.86
C THR A 307 -7.49 -11.49 11.45
N ASP A 308 -8.83 -11.45 11.32
CA ASP A 308 -9.55 -10.21 11.08
C ASP A 308 -9.81 -9.50 12.42
N VAL A 309 -9.47 -8.22 12.48
CA VAL A 309 -9.73 -7.32 13.61
C VAL A 309 -10.74 -6.28 13.17
N SER A 310 -11.79 -6.08 13.94
CA SER A 310 -12.79 -5.02 13.72
C SER A 310 -12.96 -4.18 14.96
N ALA A 311 -13.14 -2.88 14.76
CA ALA A 311 -13.34 -1.92 15.83
C ALA A 311 -14.54 -1.03 15.51
N GLU A 312 -15.34 -0.70 16.53
CA GLU A 312 -16.27 0.39 16.51
C GLU A 312 -15.57 1.63 17.09
N LEU A 313 -15.36 2.65 16.26
CA LEU A 313 -14.53 3.80 16.60
C LEU A 313 -15.35 4.88 17.33
N THR A 314 -14.64 5.71 18.08
CA THR A 314 -15.15 7.02 18.52
C THR A 314 -15.35 7.94 17.31
N SER A 315 -16.31 8.86 17.36
CA SER A 315 -16.82 9.62 16.20
C SER A 315 -15.80 10.52 15.49
N GLU A 316 -14.71 10.93 16.14
CA GLU A 316 -13.77 11.93 15.64
C GLU A 316 -12.46 11.36 15.08
N THR A 317 -12.29 10.04 15.12
CA THR A 317 -11.03 9.39 14.73
C THR A 317 -10.88 9.35 13.21
N SER A 318 -9.89 10.04 12.64
CA SER A 318 -9.54 9.90 11.23
C SER A 318 -8.80 8.57 10.97
N ILE A 319 -8.87 8.05 9.75
CA ILE A 319 -8.04 6.90 9.38
C ILE A 319 -6.54 7.19 9.54
N LEU A 320 -6.09 8.44 9.37
CA LEU A 320 -4.68 8.80 9.57
C LEU A 320 -4.25 8.74 11.03
N ASP A 321 -5.14 8.94 11.99
CA ASP A 321 -4.84 8.73 13.42
C ASP A 321 -4.56 7.25 13.69
N LEU A 322 -5.37 6.36 13.10
CA LEU A 322 -5.16 4.93 13.21
C LEU A 322 -3.86 4.48 12.53
N VAL A 323 -3.62 4.98 11.30
CA VAL A 323 -2.38 4.66 10.56
C VAL A 323 -1.15 5.13 11.32
N ALA A 324 -1.16 6.33 11.92
CA ALA A 324 -0.05 6.86 12.70
C ALA A 324 0.31 5.95 13.88
N GLU A 325 -0.70 5.39 14.55
CA GLU A 325 -0.50 4.54 15.71
C GLU A 325 0.01 3.14 15.32
N ILE A 326 -0.53 2.55 14.27
CA ILE A 326 -0.21 1.17 13.92
C ILE A 326 1.00 1.03 12.98
N ASN A 327 1.41 2.09 12.25
CA ASN A 327 2.55 2.03 11.31
C ASN A 327 3.88 2.41 11.99
N PRO A 328 4.97 1.64 11.77
CA PRO A 328 5.00 0.33 11.12
C PRO A 328 4.47 -0.78 12.04
N THR A 329 3.87 -1.81 11.43
CA THR A 329 3.47 -3.02 12.14
C THR A 329 4.65 -3.93 12.44
N ALA A 330 4.46 -4.91 13.35
CA ALA A 330 5.45 -5.95 13.61
C ALA A 330 5.81 -6.79 12.36
N ALA A 331 4.90 -6.83 11.37
CA ALA A 331 5.12 -7.58 10.13
C ALA A 331 6.21 -6.97 9.22
N VAL A 332 6.50 -5.67 9.35
CA VAL A 332 7.50 -4.95 8.55
C VAL A 332 8.56 -4.22 9.37
N GLY A 333 8.35 -4.07 10.67
CA GLY A 333 9.29 -3.48 11.64
C GLY A 333 9.90 -4.55 12.55
N GLY A 334 9.19 -4.92 13.60
CA GLY A 334 9.64 -5.92 14.58
C GLY A 334 8.97 -5.75 15.93
N THR A 335 9.38 -6.59 16.87
CA THR A 335 8.80 -6.65 18.23
C THR A 335 9.92 -6.76 19.27
N PRO A 336 9.95 -5.90 20.32
CA PRO A 336 9.18 -4.65 20.47
C PRO A 336 9.52 -3.61 19.41
N ARG A 337 8.56 -2.73 19.09
CA ARG A 337 8.63 -1.82 17.94
C ARG A 337 9.87 -0.92 17.95
N GLN A 338 10.08 -0.12 19.00
CA GLN A 338 11.14 0.91 18.99
C GLN A 338 12.56 0.31 18.93
N PRO A 339 12.94 -0.69 19.77
CA PRO A 339 14.24 -1.34 19.64
C PRO A 339 14.48 -1.96 18.27
N ALA A 340 13.45 -2.61 17.67
CA ALA A 340 13.55 -3.18 16.33
C ALA A 340 13.75 -2.09 15.26
N MET A 341 13.02 -0.97 15.33
CA MET A 341 13.16 0.14 14.39
C MET A 341 14.55 0.79 14.47
N ASP A 342 15.12 0.91 15.66
CA ASP A 342 16.47 1.45 15.83
C ASP A 342 17.53 0.51 15.26
N ALA A 343 17.38 -0.80 15.49
CA ALA A 343 18.27 -1.81 14.90
C ALA A 343 18.15 -1.85 13.36
N ILE A 344 16.94 -1.76 12.79
CA ILE A 344 16.72 -1.67 11.34
C ILE A 344 17.43 -0.44 10.77
N TRP A 345 17.21 0.73 11.39
CA TRP A 345 17.86 1.96 10.95
C TRP A 345 19.38 1.86 10.96
N GLN A 346 19.94 1.32 12.02
CA GLN A 346 21.39 1.09 12.14
C GLN A 346 21.91 0.15 11.05
N LEU A 347 21.23 -1.00 10.84
CA LEU A 347 21.68 -2.04 9.92
C LEU A 347 21.49 -1.70 8.44
N GLU A 348 20.50 -0.87 8.11
CA GLU A 348 20.16 -0.49 6.73
C GLU A 348 20.68 0.92 6.39
N ALA A 349 20.19 1.95 7.09
CA ALA A 349 20.46 3.34 6.73
C ALA A 349 21.85 3.82 7.17
N GLU A 350 22.22 3.65 8.43
CA GLU A 350 23.51 4.14 8.93
C GLU A 350 24.69 3.34 8.36
N THR A 351 24.55 2.01 8.27
CA THR A 351 25.66 1.15 7.81
C THR A 351 25.81 1.13 6.30
N HIS A 352 24.69 1.20 5.56
CA HIS A 352 24.70 0.98 4.10
C HIS A 352 24.06 2.11 3.28
N GLY A 353 23.50 3.13 3.93
CA GLY A 353 22.82 4.24 3.25
C GLY A 353 21.48 3.87 2.64
N MET A 354 20.92 2.72 3.00
CA MET A 354 19.62 2.28 2.49
C MET A 354 18.46 2.87 3.31
N ASP A 355 17.88 3.95 2.80
CA ASP A 355 16.61 4.48 3.30
C ASP A 355 15.46 3.78 2.55
N ARG A 356 14.58 3.10 3.28
CA ARG A 356 13.40 2.45 2.69
C ARG A 356 12.45 3.45 2.03
N GLY A 357 12.48 4.71 2.44
CA GLY A 357 11.57 5.74 1.95
C GLY A 357 10.11 5.31 2.10
N LEU A 358 9.39 5.25 0.98
CA LEU A 358 7.98 4.85 0.94
C LEU A 358 7.77 3.33 1.00
N TYR A 359 8.80 2.50 0.74
CA TYR A 359 8.68 1.05 0.82
C TYR A 359 8.41 0.61 2.26
N ALA A 360 7.49 -0.33 2.45
CA ALA A 360 6.97 -0.82 3.72
C ALA A 360 6.26 0.24 4.59
N GLY A 361 6.08 1.46 4.08
CA GLY A 361 5.23 2.48 4.69
C GLY A 361 3.74 2.28 4.35
N ALA A 362 2.90 3.19 4.82
CA ALA A 362 1.46 3.13 4.55
C ALA A 362 1.13 3.75 3.19
N VAL A 363 0.32 3.06 2.37
CA VAL A 363 -0.16 3.55 1.07
C VAL A 363 -1.65 3.31 0.93
N GLY A 364 -2.38 4.32 0.45
CA GLY A 364 -3.83 4.19 0.31
C GLY A 364 -4.53 5.48 -0.08
N TRP A 365 -5.77 5.61 0.35
CA TRP A 365 -6.61 6.77 0.10
C TRP A 365 -7.43 7.14 1.35
N LEU A 366 -7.83 8.41 1.43
CA LEU A 366 -8.80 8.89 2.40
C LEU A 366 -9.70 9.97 1.78
N ASP A 367 -10.90 10.11 2.35
CA ASP A 367 -11.83 11.19 2.02
C ASP A 367 -11.82 12.32 3.09
N ALA A 368 -12.57 13.39 2.82
CA ALA A 368 -12.69 14.52 3.73
C ALA A 368 -13.39 14.19 5.08
N HIS A 369 -14.05 13.03 5.18
CA HIS A 369 -14.65 12.56 6.43
C HIS A 369 -13.71 11.64 7.23
N GLY A 370 -12.45 11.53 6.80
CA GLY A 370 -11.45 10.68 7.43
C GLY A 370 -11.71 9.19 7.24
N GLN A 371 -12.58 8.79 6.29
CA GLN A 371 -12.75 7.40 5.87
C GLN A 371 -11.67 7.04 4.85
N GLY A 372 -11.36 5.76 4.69
CA GLY A 372 -10.36 5.35 3.72
C GLY A 372 -9.89 3.91 3.88
N GLU A 373 -8.89 3.56 3.06
CA GLU A 373 -8.20 2.28 3.12
C GLU A 373 -6.70 2.52 2.94
N PHE A 374 -5.90 1.90 3.80
CA PHE A 374 -4.44 1.87 3.70
C PHE A 374 -3.93 0.45 3.77
N GLY A 375 -3.01 0.11 2.86
CA GLY A 375 -2.20 -1.10 2.89
C GLY A 375 -0.75 -0.78 3.27
N ILE A 376 0.04 -1.82 3.48
CA ILE A 376 1.50 -1.69 3.62
C ILE A 376 2.10 -1.72 2.21
N ALA A 377 2.97 -0.78 1.86
CA ALA A 377 3.58 -0.66 0.53
C ALA A 377 4.61 -1.76 0.27
N LEU A 378 4.12 -3.00 0.12
CA LEU A 378 4.89 -4.21 -0.16
C LEU A 378 4.75 -4.64 -1.62
N ARG A 379 5.64 -5.55 -2.05
CA ARG A 379 5.61 -6.13 -3.41
C ARG A 379 5.55 -5.04 -4.47
N GLY A 380 6.31 -3.96 -4.24
CA GLY A 380 6.27 -2.74 -5.02
C GLY A 380 7.65 -2.27 -5.45
N SER A 381 7.63 -1.14 -6.12
CA SER A 381 8.81 -0.46 -6.62
C SER A 381 8.65 1.05 -6.60
N LEU A 382 9.78 1.76 -6.61
CA LEU A 382 9.89 3.18 -6.87
C LEU A 382 10.43 3.39 -8.30
N ILE A 383 9.70 4.14 -9.11
CA ILE A 383 10.13 4.56 -10.45
C ILE A 383 11.05 5.75 -10.23
N GLU A 384 12.36 5.58 -10.47
CA GLU A 384 13.33 6.68 -10.33
C GLU A 384 13.31 7.57 -11.57
N ASP A 385 13.23 6.97 -12.75
CA ASP A 385 13.04 7.64 -14.04
C ASP A 385 12.44 6.66 -15.08
N ALA A 386 12.42 7.05 -16.35
CA ALA A 386 11.87 6.23 -17.43
C ALA A 386 12.62 4.88 -17.62
N TYR A 387 13.89 4.80 -17.24
CA TYR A 387 14.76 3.65 -17.46
C TYR A 387 15.18 2.94 -16.17
N HIS A 388 14.90 3.52 -15.00
CA HIS A 388 15.34 3.01 -13.71
C HIS A 388 14.17 2.82 -12.75
N VAL A 389 14.08 1.62 -12.21
CA VAL A 389 13.06 1.24 -11.22
C VAL A 389 13.74 0.51 -10.08
N ARG A 390 13.55 0.98 -8.85
CA ARG A 390 14.06 0.36 -7.64
C ARG A 390 12.99 -0.55 -7.04
N VAL A 391 13.33 -1.84 -6.91
CA VAL A 391 12.48 -2.86 -6.27
C VAL A 391 13.02 -3.19 -4.89
N TYR A 392 12.12 -3.57 -3.98
CA TYR A 392 12.45 -3.88 -2.60
C TYR A 392 11.82 -5.20 -2.16
N ALA A 393 12.49 -5.90 -1.25
CA ALA A 393 11.90 -6.99 -0.48
C ALA A 393 12.60 -7.12 0.87
N GLY A 394 11.88 -7.68 1.84
CA GLY A 394 12.40 -7.95 3.17
C GLY A 394 11.84 -9.25 3.76
N GLY A 395 12.45 -9.72 4.82
CA GLY A 395 12.05 -10.88 5.61
C GLY A 395 12.16 -10.64 7.11
N GLY A 396 11.39 -11.39 7.88
CA GLY A 396 11.43 -11.33 9.34
C GLY A 396 12.57 -12.18 9.88
N ILE A 397 13.52 -11.54 10.53
CA ILE A 397 14.69 -12.18 11.14
C ILE A 397 14.38 -12.51 12.60
N VAL A 398 14.54 -13.77 12.96
CA VAL A 398 14.34 -14.31 14.29
C VAL A 398 15.59 -15.09 14.72
N ASP A 399 15.64 -15.52 15.97
CA ASP A 399 16.72 -16.41 16.43
C ASP A 399 16.79 -17.67 15.55
N GLY A 400 18.01 -17.98 15.06
CA GLY A 400 18.27 -19.10 14.16
C GLY A 400 17.94 -18.85 12.68
N SER A 401 17.59 -17.62 12.25
CA SER A 401 17.47 -17.29 10.82
C SER A 401 18.79 -17.51 10.07
N ASP A 402 18.72 -18.19 8.92
CA ASP A 402 19.86 -18.42 8.02
C ASP A 402 19.98 -17.31 6.98
N PRO A 403 21.12 -16.59 6.90
CA PRO A 403 21.29 -15.47 5.98
C PRO A 403 21.03 -15.81 4.51
N ALA A 404 21.45 -16.99 4.04
CA ALA A 404 21.26 -17.39 2.65
C ALA A 404 19.78 -17.72 2.35
N ALA A 405 19.08 -18.33 3.30
CA ALA A 405 17.65 -18.59 3.18
C ALA A 405 16.85 -17.28 3.13
N GLU A 406 17.17 -16.31 4.00
CA GLU A 406 16.52 -14.99 4.02
C GLU A 406 16.78 -14.20 2.71
N LEU A 407 18.01 -14.28 2.17
CA LEU A 407 18.32 -13.71 0.85
C LEU A 407 17.47 -14.35 -0.25
N ALA A 408 17.38 -15.69 -0.28
CA ALA A 408 16.57 -16.41 -1.26
C ALA A 408 15.09 -16.02 -1.17
N GLU A 409 14.56 -15.77 0.04
CA GLU A 409 13.20 -15.27 0.26
C GLU A 409 13.00 -13.87 -0.36
N THR A 410 13.98 -12.96 -0.23
CA THR A 410 13.87 -11.64 -0.87
C THR A 410 13.80 -11.74 -2.39
N HIS A 411 14.59 -12.63 -3.00
CA HIS A 411 14.51 -12.90 -4.45
C HIS A 411 13.12 -13.38 -4.86
N ALA A 412 12.54 -14.32 -4.12
CA ALA A 412 11.19 -14.81 -4.37
C ALA A 412 10.13 -13.70 -4.27
N LYS A 413 10.26 -12.81 -3.27
CA LYS A 413 9.34 -11.67 -3.05
C LYS A 413 9.45 -10.57 -4.11
N MET A 414 10.62 -10.36 -4.72
CA MET A 414 10.82 -9.40 -5.83
C MET A 414 10.30 -9.94 -7.18
N ARG A 415 10.20 -11.25 -7.35
CA ARG A 415 9.88 -11.90 -8.63
C ARG A 415 8.58 -11.40 -9.28
N PRO A 416 7.45 -11.22 -8.57
CA PRO A 416 6.22 -10.72 -9.19
C PRO A 416 6.37 -9.33 -9.79
N MET A 417 7.05 -8.40 -9.10
CA MET A 417 7.29 -7.05 -9.61
C MET A 417 8.25 -7.08 -10.81
N LYS A 418 9.33 -7.85 -10.74
CA LYS A 418 10.26 -8.03 -11.87
C LYS A 418 9.56 -8.64 -13.09
N LYS A 419 8.59 -9.54 -12.88
CA LYS A 419 7.75 -10.09 -13.97
C LYS A 419 6.88 -9.00 -14.58
N ALA A 420 6.17 -8.22 -13.76
CA ALA A 420 5.29 -7.16 -14.22
C ALA A 420 6.04 -6.05 -15.00
N LEU A 421 7.27 -5.71 -14.59
CA LEU A 421 8.11 -4.72 -15.28
C LEU A 421 8.58 -5.18 -16.68
N ARG A 422 8.50 -6.47 -17.00
CA ARG A 422 8.83 -7.02 -18.34
C ARG A 422 7.65 -7.01 -19.30
N VAL A 423 6.44 -6.74 -18.81
CA VAL A 423 5.24 -6.71 -19.65
C VAL A 423 5.28 -5.46 -20.52
N GLN A 424 5.05 -5.67 -21.80
CA GLN A 424 4.92 -4.61 -22.78
C GLN A 424 3.43 -4.42 -23.12
N ALA A 425 3.06 -3.27 -23.66
CA ALA A 425 1.73 -3.11 -24.21
C ALA A 425 1.55 -4.09 -25.38
N LEU A 426 0.44 -4.81 -25.39
CA LEU A 426 -0.01 -5.62 -26.53
C LEU A 426 -0.46 -4.74 -27.68
#